data_422e6239673fa1a203f0fb00093db38b
#
_entry.id   422e6239673fa1a203f0fb00093db38b
#
_cell.length_a   1.000
_cell.length_b   1.000
_cell.length_c   1.000
_cell.angle_alpha   90.00
_cell.angle_beta   90.00
_cell.angle_gamma   90.00
#
_symmetry.space_group_name_H-M   'P 1'
#
loop_
_entity.id
_entity.type
_entity.pdbx_description
1 polymer ?
#
loop_
_entity_poly.entity_id
_entity_poly.type
_entity_poly.pdbx_seq_one_letter_code
_entity_poly.pdbx_strand_id
1 'polypeptide(L)'
;FSGTLRKNGAAFSKSGEIKAVEEGKRYKLNLKYIENDGQLAFELLVDDSTNEIYDNIIFEATSTGVAQSSRYEVWAGHFTAHADVDEGQYDKDKVFFEVREKGSGEWRQVKATREAEGTYSAEITGLTPSTTYEYRLVLTNTESNEVEYIPSSLDITTENAPGVPNGGFETTSNAESGKYKSFYDPSSPEESLQKKWWCNGNAGSTSVGSQYAICYPDASDFKEGSQSVCLQSRNVIVKFAAGNLFSGHFGETIGTKGGTVFFGRPFTARPTALRLWVKYTGGIIDCAESGVPDEGKKGNYDKASIKVALGVWNYRKYGGDPDSPVKVNTTDVSTFVDYNTDESTIASGERIIPSDGSNPAKDWIQVTIPIDYRNKTTYPTHIIISCAASMYGDYFSGHDGSKLWIDGMELIYE
;
A
#
# COMPACT_ATOMS: atom_id res chain seq x y z
N PHE A 1 -10.42 28.31 22.45
CA PHE A 1 -10.41 28.70 21.02
C PHE A 1 -9.41 27.85 20.23
N SER A 2 -9.65 27.67 18.98
CA SER A 2 -8.71 27.05 18.04
C SER A 2 -8.68 27.89 16.78
N GLY A 3 -7.50 28.02 16.19
CA GLY A 3 -7.33 28.79 14.96
C GLY A 3 -6.19 28.22 14.13
N THR A 4 -6.30 28.33 12.82
CA THR A 4 -5.25 27.98 11.89
C THR A 4 -4.84 29.23 11.12
N LEU A 5 -3.56 29.57 11.15
CA LEU A 5 -2.97 30.61 10.33
C LEU A 5 -2.16 29.94 9.22
N ARG A 6 -2.31 30.41 7.98
CA ARG A 6 -1.48 29.95 6.85
C ARG A 6 -0.58 31.10 6.39
N LYS A 7 0.72 30.83 6.24
CA LYS A 7 1.69 31.77 5.65
C LYS A 7 2.60 31.01 4.70
N ASN A 8 2.70 31.46 3.45
CA ASN A 8 3.52 30.83 2.40
C ASN A 8 3.23 29.34 2.18
N GLY A 9 1.95 28.95 2.21
CA GLY A 9 1.53 27.57 2.04
C GLY A 9 1.66 26.67 3.27
N ALA A 10 2.34 27.09 4.32
CA ALA A 10 2.42 26.35 5.56
C ALA A 10 1.25 26.68 6.51
N ALA A 11 0.54 25.65 6.99
CA ALA A 11 -0.52 25.82 7.96
C ALA A 11 0.03 25.72 9.39
N PHE A 12 -0.24 26.73 10.20
CA PHE A 12 0.08 26.74 11.63
C PHE A 12 -1.22 26.69 12.42
N SER A 13 -1.40 25.68 13.22
CA SER A 13 -2.56 25.57 14.10
C SER A 13 -2.12 25.59 15.55
N LYS A 14 -2.82 26.35 16.38
CA LYS A 14 -2.64 26.34 17.82
C LYS A 14 -4.01 26.41 18.49
N SER A 15 -4.21 25.58 19.49
CA SER A 15 -5.36 25.64 20.37
C SER A 15 -4.94 26.12 21.77
N GLY A 16 -5.80 26.88 22.40
CA GLY A 16 -5.58 27.35 23.78
C GLY A 16 -6.91 27.45 24.53
N GLU A 17 -6.86 27.30 25.81
CA GLU A 17 -8.01 27.44 26.70
C GLU A 17 -7.90 28.76 27.47
N ILE A 18 -8.97 29.57 27.47
CA ILE A 18 -9.09 30.75 28.29
C ILE A 18 -9.74 30.31 29.61
N LYS A 19 -8.97 30.27 30.65
CA LYS A 19 -9.40 29.73 31.95
C LYS A 19 -10.43 30.58 32.71
N ALA A 20 -10.57 31.86 32.40
CA ALA A 20 -11.58 32.75 32.99
C ALA A 20 -11.94 33.86 32.00
N VAL A 21 -13.21 33.95 31.65
CA VAL A 21 -13.78 35.09 30.92
C VAL A 21 -14.78 35.74 31.87
N GLU A 22 -14.59 37.03 32.20
CA GLU A 22 -15.49 37.78 33.04
C GLU A 22 -16.55 38.49 32.18
N GLU A 23 -17.81 38.39 32.57
CA GLU A 23 -18.92 39.07 31.90
C GLU A 23 -18.71 40.60 31.92
N GLY A 24 -18.88 41.23 30.75
CA GLY A 24 -18.71 42.68 30.59
C GLY A 24 -17.28 43.17 30.35
N LYS A 25 -16.28 42.26 30.30
CA LYS A 25 -14.90 42.64 29.94
C LYS A 25 -14.60 42.32 28.47
N ARG A 26 -13.74 43.15 27.87
CA ARG A 26 -13.26 42.95 26.50
C ARG A 26 -11.89 42.29 26.52
N TYR A 27 -11.69 41.40 25.60
CA TYR A 27 -10.44 40.69 25.41
C TYR A 27 -9.91 40.92 23.99
N LYS A 28 -8.67 41.37 23.88
CA LYS A 28 -7.97 41.55 22.61
C LYS A 28 -7.02 40.38 22.41
N LEU A 29 -7.23 39.60 21.37
CA LEU A 29 -6.31 38.55 20.98
C LEU A 29 -5.29 39.11 19.99
N ASN A 30 -4.03 39.22 20.41
CA ASN A 30 -2.93 39.56 19.52
C ASN A 30 -2.31 38.28 18.97
N LEU A 31 -2.26 38.14 17.66
CA LEU A 31 -1.56 37.07 16.97
C LEU A 31 -0.19 37.61 16.54
N LYS A 32 0.88 36.98 16.99
CA LYS A 32 2.24 37.31 16.60
C LYS A 32 2.89 36.09 15.95
N TYR A 33 3.26 36.24 14.68
CA TYR A 33 4.09 35.26 14.00
C TYR A 33 5.57 35.56 14.28
N ILE A 34 6.31 34.55 14.75
CA ILE A 34 7.75 34.66 15.02
C ILE A 34 8.47 33.98 13.85
N GLU A 35 9.13 34.79 13.02
CA GLU A 35 9.66 34.40 11.71
C GLU A 35 10.84 33.41 11.78
N ASN A 36 11.62 33.41 12.88
CA ASN A 36 12.86 32.65 12.99
C ASN A 36 12.70 31.21 13.49
N ASP A 37 11.56 30.84 14.08
CA ASP A 37 11.34 29.49 14.60
C ASP A 37 10.00 28.87 14.15
N GLY A 38 9.29 29.55 13.27
CA GLY A 38 8.00 29.06 12.73
C GLY A 38 6.88 28.96 13.77
N GLN A 39 7.03 29.62 14.90
CA GLN A 39 6.05 29.53 15.99
C GLN A 39 5.00 30.65 15.88
N LEU A 40 3.76 30.29 16.20
CA LEU A 40 2.66 31.22 16.40
C LEU A 40 2.53 31.52 17.88
N ALA A 41 2.74 32.76 18.29
CA ALA A 41 2.48 33.23 19.63
C ALA A 41 1.13 33.91 19.71
N PHE A 42 0.34 33.55 20.72
CA PHE A 42 -0.92 34.22 21.04
C PHE A 42 -0.74 34.99 22.33
N GLU A 43 -1.11 36.26 22.31
CA GLU A 43 -1.16 37.09 23.50
C GLU A 43 -2.60 37.56 23.68
N LEU A 44 -3.21 37.22 24.80
CA LEU A 44 -4.54 37.71 25.18
C LEU A 44 -4.37 38.90 26.09
N LEU A 45 -4.75 40.08 25.63
CA LEU A 45 -4.77 41.30 26.45
C LEU A 45 -6.18 41.58 26.90
N VAL A 46 -6.33 41.87 28.19
CA VAL A 46 -7.57 42.44 28.74
C VAL A 46 -7.52 43.96 28.56
N ASP A 47 -8.47 44.52 27.84
CA ASP A 47 -8.56 45.96 27.65
C ASP A 47 -9.61 46.49 28.60
N ASP A 48 -9.15 47.25 29.59
CA ASP A 48 -10.02 47.87 30.59
C ASP A 48 -10.59 49.26 30.13
N SER A 49 -10.27 49.70 28.92
CA SER A 49 -10.66 51.03 28.44
C SER A 49 -11.73 50.98 27.37
N THR A 50 -12.92 51.47 27.73
CA THR A 50 -13.93 52.13 26.89
C THR A 50 -14.74 51.41 25.83
N ASN A 51 -15.99 51.66 25.87
CA ASN A 51 -17.21 51.54 25.08
C ASN A 51 -17.15 51.59 23.55
N GLU A 52 -16.26 50.93 22.87
CA GLU A 52 -16.36 50.76 21.43
C GLU A 52 -16.63 49.28 21.05
N ILE A 53 -17.76 49.08 20.38
CA ILE A 53 -18.17 47.74 19.89
C ILE A 53 -17.33 47.47 18.63
N TYR A 54 -16.44 46.51 18.70
CA TYR A 54 -15.85 45.92 17.51
C TYR A 54 -16.66 44.67 17.13
N ASP A 55 -17.63 44.88 16.26
CA ASP A 55 -18.26 43.80 15.52
C ASP A 55 -17.25 43.24 14.50
N ASN A 56 -17.04 41.93 14.59
CA ASN A 56 -16.31 41.09 13.66
C ASN A 56 -14.82 41.38 13.51
N ILE A 57 -13.99 40.60 14.21
CA ILE A 57 -12.65 40.35 13.71
C ILE A 57 -12.79 39.26 12.61
N ILE A 58 -13.03 39.72 11.39
CA ILE A 58 -12.90 38.88 10.20
C ILE A 58 -11.41 38.78 9.94
N PHE A 59 -10.83 37.60 10.19
CA PHE A 59 -9.50 37.28 9.70
C PHE A 59 -9.62 36.86 8.23
N GLU A 60 -9.84 37.82 7.37
CA GLU A 60 -9.62 37.66 5.93
C GLU A 60 -8.15 37.91 5.62
N ALA A 61 -7.36 36.86 5.73
CA ALA A 61 -6.10 36.78 5.03
C ALA A 61 -6.02 35.37 4.42
N THR A 62 -6.82 35.15 3.41
CA THR A 62 -6.53 34.13 2.39
C THR A 62 -5.32 34.64 1.62
N SER A 63 -4.12 34.34 2.10
CA SER A 63 -2.92 34.60 1.31
C SER A 63 -2.95 33.66 0.11
N THR A 64 -3.23 34.21 -1.06
CA THR A 64 -3.16 33.45 -2.31
C THR A 64 -1.80 32.78 -2.46
N GLY A 65 -1.79 31.46 -2.61
CA GLY A 65 -0.56 30.70 -2.77
C GLY A 65 -0.76 29.19 -2.74
N VAL A 66 0.31 28.46 -3.05
CA VAL A 66 0.33 27.00 -2.89
C VAL A 66 0.40 26.64 -1.41
N ALA A 67 -0.37 25.64 -1.02
CA ALA A 67 -0.31 25.06 0.31
C ALA A 67 0.52 23.77 0.28
N GLN A 68 1.27 23.51 1.37
CA GLN A 68 2.08 22.30 1.49
C GLN A 68 1.19 21.06 1.52
N SER A 69 1.41 20.13 0.59
CA SER A 69 0.76 18.83 0.61
C SER A 69 1.20 18.03 1.83
N SER A 70 0.28 17.28 2.42
CA SER A 70 0.62 16.32 3.46
C SER A 70 1.57 15.25 2.90
N ARG A 71 2.50 14.76 3.70
CA ARG A 71 3.37 13.64 3.30
C ARG A 71 2.59 12.39 2.85
N TYR A 72 1.36 12.23 3.33
CA TYR A 72 0.50 11.10 2.96
C TYR A 72 -0.19 11.26 1.61
N GLU A 73 -0.21 12.49 1.07
CA GLU A 73 -0.74 12.82 -0.26
C GLU A 73 0.32 12.71 -1.35
N VAL A 74 1.57 12.40 -0.96
CA VAL A 74 2.69 12.23 -1.90
C VAL A 74 2.95 10.74 -2.08
N TRP A 75 2.75 10.26 -3.31
CA TRP A 75 2.92 8.87 -3.72
C TRP A 75 4.11 8.74 -4.69
N ALA A 76 4.40 7.53 -5.14
CA ALA A 76 5.49 7.31 -6.06
C ALA A 76 5.23 7.87 -7.47
N GLY A 77 3.98 7.83 -7.95
CA GLY A 77 3.59 8.28 -9.29
C GLY A 77 2.73 9.55 -9.33
N HIS A 78 2.29 10.06 -8.17
CA HIS A 78 1.41 11.23 -8.10
C HIS A 78 1.49 11.93 -6.74
N PHE A 79 0.95 13.16 -6.67
CA PHE A 79 0.65 13.83 -5.41
C PHE A 79 -0.55 14.78 -5.58
N THR A 80 -1.22 15.11 -4.47
CA THR A 80 -2.28 16.12 -4.46
C THR A 80 -1.69 17.48 -4.11
N ALA A 81 -1.79 18.43 -5.04
CA ALA A 81 -1.43 19.83 -4.81
C ALA A 81 -2.62 20.59 -4.23
N HIS A 82 -2.36 21.54 -3.33
CA HIS A 82 -3.35 22.38 -2.70
C HIS A 82 -2.99 23.86 -2.86
N ALA A 83 -4.00 24.74 -2.94
CA ALA A 83 -3.83 26.17 -2.96
C ALA A 83 -4.98 26.89 -2.28
N ASP A 84 -4.66 28.04 -1.70
CA ASP A 84 -5.62 29.07 -1.31
C ASP A 84 -5.59 30.20 -2.33
N VAL A 85 -6.77 30.70 -2.76
CA VAL A 85 -6.89 31.74 -3.81
C VAL A 85 -7.92 32.77 -3.37
N ASP A 86 -7.55 34.05 -3.45
CA ASP A 86 -8.49 35.15 -3.28
C ASP A 86 -9.37 35.29 -4.54
N GLU A 87 -10.58 34.78 -4.51
CA GLU A 87 -11.54 34.81 -5.60
C GLU A 87 -12.10 36.21 -5.87
N GLY A 88 -11.85 37.19 -5.00
CA GLY A 88 -12.11 38.61 -5.26
C GLY A 88 -11.10 39.23 -6.24
N GLN A 89 -9.88 38.72 -6.26
CA GLN A 89 -8.79 39.17 -7.10
C GLN A 89 -8.58 38.31 -8.35
N TYR A 90 -8.82 36.99 -8.25
CA TYR A 90 -8.52 36.05 -9.32
C TYR A 90 -9.74 35.32 -9.85
N ASP A 91 -9.71 34.98 -11.14
CA ASP A 91 -10.75 34.22 -11.83
C ASP A 91 -10.80 32.77 -11.33
N LYS A 92 -11.85 32.45 -10.58
CA LYS A 92 -12.07 31.13 -9.97
C LYS A 92 -12.12 29.97 -10.97
N ASP A 93 -12.42 30.26 -12.26
CA ASP A 93 -12.51 29.24 -13.31
C ASP A 93 -11.16 29.02 -14.03
N LYS A 94 -10.15 29.88 -13.74
CA LYS A 94 -8.83 29.88 -14.36
C LYS A 94 -7.71 29.68 -13.32
N VAL A 95 -7.88 28.69 -12.46
CA VAL A 95 -6.88 28.28 -11.46
C VAL A 95 -6.18 27.03 -11.95
N PHE A 96 -4.84 27.07 -12.04
CA PHE A 96 -4.03 25.95 -12.51
C PHE A 96 -2.80 25.78 -11.62
N PHE A 97 -2.32 24.54 -11.54
CA PHE A 97 -0.97 24.25 -11.06
C PHE A 97 -0.05 24.01 -12.25
N GLU A 98 1.17 24.48 -12.15
CA GLU A 98 2.25 24.08 -13.02
C GLU A 98 3.25 23.24 -12.23
N VAL A 99 3.70 22.13 -12.83
CA VAL A 99 4.66 21.20 -12.24
C VAL A 99 5.75 20.88 -13.26
N ARG A 100 6.99 20.73 -12.79
CA ARG A 100 8.11 20.20 -13.57
C ARG A 100 9.06 19.41 -12.67
N GLU A 101 9.85 18.56 -13.26
CA GLU A 101 11.01 17.99 -12.58
C GLU A 101 12.00 19.11 -12.24
N LYS A 102 12.49 19.11 -11.01
CA LYS A 102 13.36 20.18 -10.52
C LYS A 102 14.60 20.36 -11.39
N GLY A 103 14.78 21.56 -11.89
CA GLY A 103 15.87 21.90 -12.80
C GLY A 103 15.62 21.60 -14.28
N SER A 104 14.46 21.04 -14.66
CA SER A 104 14.05 20.92 -16.07
C SER A 104 13.52 22.24 -16.61
N GLY A 105 13.50 22.40 -17.97
CA GLY A 105 13.04 23.65 -18.60
C GLY A 105 11.52 23.76 -18.78
N GLU A 106 10.78 22.67 -18.78
CA GLU A 106 9.39 22.65 -19.21
C GLU A 106 8.41 22.48 -18.06
N TRP A 107 7.40 23.37 -18.01
CA TRP A 107 6.30 23.29 -17.07
C TRP A 107 5.09 22.58 -17.71
N ARG A 108 4.52 21.64 -16.99
CA ARG A 108 3.25 20.99 -17.34
C ARG A 108 2.12 21.60 -16.52
N GLN A 109 1.07 22.08 -17.17
CA GLN A 109 -0.07 22.69 -16.51
C GLN A 109 -1.15 21.65 -16.20
N VAL A 110 -1.75 21.74 -15.01
CA VAL A 110 -2.84 20.92 -14.53
C VAL A 110 -3.94 21.81 -13.98
N LYS A 111 -5.18 21.66 -14.46
CA LYS A 111 -6.31 22.45 -13.98
C LYS A 111 -6.66 22.06 -12.55
N ALA A 112 -6.84 23.06 -11.69
CA ALA A 112 -7.29 22.86 -10.33
C ALA A 112 -8.82 22.64 -10.26
N THR A 113 -9.24 21.84 -9.30
CA THR A 113 -10.63 21.67 -8.88
C THR A 113 -10.88 22.56 -7.69
N ARG A 114 -12.00 23.30 -7.72
CA ARG A 114 -12.45 24.12 -6.60
C ARG A 114 -13.16 23.22 -5.59
N GLU A 115 -12.58 23.07 -4.40
CA GLU A 115 -13.13 22.25 -3.30
C GLU A 115 -14.16 23.06 -2.46
N ALA A 116 -13.81 24.31 -2.17
CA ALA A 116 -14.63 25.27 -1.46
C ALA A 116 -14.27 26.68 -1.91
N GLU A 117 -14.93 27.70 -1.37
CA GLU A 117 -14.58 29.11 -1.60
C GLU A 117 -13.12 29.35 -1.20
N GLY A 118 -12.32 29.83 -2.16
CA GLY A 118 -10.91 30.11 -1.97
C GLY A 118 -10.00 28.89 -1.83
N THR A 119 -10.51 27.66 -1.90
CA THR A 119 -9.70 26.44 -1.70
C THR A 119 -9.72 25.57 -2.96
N TYR A 120 -8.53 25.22 -3.43
CA TYR A 120 -8.32 24.47 -4.68
C TYR A 120 -7.38 23.29 -4.48
N SER A 121 -7.61 22.22 -5.23
CA SER A 121 -6.72 21.07 -5.29
C SER A 121 -6.53 20.57 -6.72
N ALA A 122 -5.46 19.81 -6.96
CA ALA A 122 -5.29 19.03 -8.17
C ALA A 122 -4.48 17.76 -7.90
N GLU A 123 -4.88 16.67 -8.49
CA GLU A 123 -4.09 15.46 -8.52
C GLU A 123 -3.06 15.55 -9.66
N ILE A 124 -1.79 15.57 -9.31
CA ILE A 124 -0.66 15.67 -10.24
C ILE A 124 -0.14 14.25 -10.46
N THR A 125 -0.46 13.66 -11.59
CA THR A 125 -0.15 12.26 -11.94
C THR A 125 0.98 12.14 -12.95
N GLY A 126 1.43 10.90 -13.25
CA GLY A 126 2.43 10.60 -14.27
C GLY A 126 3.82 11.08 -13.87
N LEU A 127 4.13 11.00 -12.58
CA LEU A 127 5.43 11.36 -12.02
C LEU A 127 6.35 10.15 -11.94
N THR A 128 7.65 10.43 -11.94
CA THR A 128 8.70 9.42 -11.77
C THR A 128 8.96 9.21 -10.26
N PRO A 129 9.06 7.97 -9.78
CA PRO A 129 9.41 7.68 -8.40
C PRO A 129 10.76 8.25 -7.97
N SER A 130 10.93 8.54 -6.70
CA SER A 130 12.17 9.07 -6.09
C SER A 130 12.71 10.33 -6.79
N THR A 131 11.82 11.13 -7.36
CA THR A 131 12.17 12.31 -8.15
C THR A 131 11.65 13.58 -7.49
N THR A 132 12.46 14.61 -7.42
CA THR A 132 12.05 15.90 -6.89
C THR A 132 11.43 16.75 -7.99
N TYR A 133 10.24 17.24 -7.71
CA TYR A 133 9.47 18.17 -8.55
C TYR A 133 9.36 19.51 -7.86
N GLU A 134 9.26 20.57 -8.63
CA GLU A 134 8.80 21.86 -8.19
C GLU A 134 7.43 22.18 -8.82
N TYR A 135 6.54 22.79 -8.05
CA TYR A 135 5.22 23.17 -8.52
C TYR A 135 4.82 24.54 -8.02
N ARG A 136 3.99 25.22 -8.80
CA ARG A 136 3.54 26.58 -8.55
C ARG A 136 2.10 26.80 -8.98
N LEU A 137 1.49 27.88 -8.50
CA LEU A 137 0.14 28.28 -8.84
C LEU A 137 0.16 29.26 -10.01
N VAL A 138 -0.77 29.10 -10.95
CA VAL A 138 -1.00 30.01 -12.09
C VAL A 138 -2.42 30.52 -12.03
N LEU A 139 -2.58 31.83 -11.99
CA LEU A 139 -3.84 32.50 -11.81
C LEU A 139 -4.06 33.55 -12.90
N THR A 140 -5.31 33.92 -13.15
CA THR A 140 -5.68 35.03 -14.02
C THR A 140 -6.33 36.14 -13.18
N ASN A 141 -5.74 37.29 -13.17
CA ASN A 141 -6.30 38.46 -12.46
C ASN A 141 -7.61 38.91 -13.11
N THR A 142 -8.66 39.16 -12.32
CA THR A 142 -10.00 39.51 -12.83
C THR A 142 -10.07 40.91 -13.41
N GLU A 143 -9.26 41.83 -12.92
CA GLU A 143 -9.28 43.24 -13.37
C GLU A 143 -8.40 43.44 -14.61
N SER A 144 -7.14 42.95 -14.56
CA SER A 144 -6.19 43.15 -15.68
C SER A 144 -6.31 42.06 -16.76
N ASN A 145 -6.91 40.93 -16.46
CA ASN A 145 -6.94 39.72 -17.28
C ASN A 145 -5.52 39.19 -17.61
N GLU A 146 -4.53 39.56 -16.82
CA GLU A 146 -3.16 39.07 -16.95
C GLU A 146 -2.98 37.73 -16.20
N VAL A 147 -2.11 36.89 -16.75
CA VAL A 147 -1.72 35.60 -16.10
C VAL A 147 -0.59 35.89 -15.12
N GLU A 148 -0.79 35.53 -13.90
CA GLU A 148 0.18 35.70 -12.82
C GLU A 148 0.69 34.31 -12.37
N TYR A 149 2.00 34.22 -12.19
CA TYR A 149 2.69 33.09 -11.61
C TYR A 149 3.01 33.41 -10.16
N ILE A 150 2.37 32.71 -9.23
CA ILE A 150 2.65 32.96 -7.82
C ILE A 150 4.10 32.52 -7.54
N PRO A 151 4.98 33.40 -7.07
CA PRO A 151 6.42 33.22 -7.06
C PRO A 151 6.92 32.10 -6.14
N SER A 152 6.11 31.69 -5.17
CA SER A 152 6.46 30.61 -4.25
C SER A 152 6.24 29.27 -4.95
N SER A 153 7.28 28.67 -5.50
CA SER A 153 7.27 27.25 -5.84
C SER A 153 7.61 26.43 -4.61
N LEU A 154 6.93 25.30 -4.45
CA LEU A 154 7.25 24.30 -3.44
C LEU A 154 7.94 23.11 -4.10
N ASP A 155 8.93 22.57 -3.39
CA ASP A 155 9.55 21.31 -3.78
C ASP A 155 8.77 20.14 -3.16
N ILE A 156 8.64 19.08 -3.94
CA ILE A 156 8.06 17.81 -3.49
C ILE A 156 8.86 16.65 -4.07
N THR A 157 9.12 15.63 -3.26
CA THR A 157 9.83 14.44 -3.72
C THR A 157 8.89 13.25 -3.62
N THR A 158 8.68 12.58 -4.77
CA THR A 158 7.85 11.38 -4.85
C THR A 158 8.47 10.23 -4.06
N GLU A 159 7.62 9.30 -3.59
CA GLU A 159 8.08 8.10 -2.89
C GLU A 159 8.88 7.18 -3.82
N ASN A 160 9.64 6.26 -3.22
CA ASN A 160 10.31 5.18 -3.97
C ASN A 160 9.29 4.13 -4.44
N ALA A 161 9.67 3.37 -5.46
CA ALA A 161 8.87 2.30 -6.05
C ALA A 161 9.67 0.98 -6.10
N PRO A 162 9.92 0.32 -4.96
CA PRO A 162 10.65 -0.94 -4.95
C PRO A 162 9.85 -2.04 -5.65
N GLY A 163 10.54 -2.84 -6.46
CA GLY A 163 9.96 -4.02 -7.09
C GLY A 163 9.86 -5.22 -6.14
N VAL A 164 9.22 -6.28 -6.63
CA VAL A 164 9.19 -7.59 -5.97
C VAL A 164 10.53 -8.30 -6.24
N PRO A 165 11.30 -8.72 -5.23
CA PRO A 165 12.52 -9.47 -5.45
C PRO A 165 12.27 -10.76 -6.21
N ASN A 166 13.03 -11.01 -7.29
CA ASN A 166 12.88 -12.17 -8.17
C ASN A 166 11.42 -12.40 -8.66
N GLY A 167 10.71 -11.33 -9.00
CA GLY A 167 9.31 -11.40 -9.42
C GLY A 167 9.08 -12.15 -10.75
N GLY A 168 10.10 -12.24 -11.60
CA GLY A 168 10.09 -13.09 -12.79
C GLY A 168 10.46 -14.56 -12.51
N PHE A 169 10.83 -14.90 -11.27
CA PHE A 169 11.17 -16.26 -10.82
C PHE A 169 12.32 -16.94 -11.58
N GLU A 170 13.14 -16.15 -12.30
CA GLU A 170 14.22 -16.64 -13.15
C GLU A 170 15.39 -17.24 -12.36
N THR A 171 15.57 -16.82 -11.12
CA THR A 171 16.71 -17.24 -10.30
C THR A 171 16.26 -18.22 -9.22
N THR A 172 16.94 -19.37 -9.18
CA THR A 172 16.66 -20.42 -8.17
C THR A 172 17.95 -20.94 -7.57
N SER A 173 17.84 -21.45 -6.35
CA SER A 173 18.90 -22.17 -5.64
C SER A 173 18.40 -23.48 -5.08
N ASN A 174 19.31 -24.43 -4.79
CA ASN A 174 18.95 -25.64 -4.06
C ASN A 174 18.62 -25.27 -2.62
N ALA A 175 17.52 -25.80 -2.08
CA ALA A 175 17.28 -25.77 -0.65
C ALA A 175 18.39 -26.57 0.08
N GLU A 176 18.63 -26.28 1.36
CA GLU A 176 19.62 -26.99 2.19
C GLU A 176 19.39 -28.49 2.21
N SER A 177 18.12 -28.93 2.20
CA SER A 177 17.75 -30.33 2.12
C SER A 177 18.12 -31.03 0.79
N GLY A 178 18.43 -30.25 -0.25
CA GLY A 178 18.63 -30.74 -1.63
C GLY A 178 17.38 -31.32 -2.31
N LYS A 179 16.20 -31.26 -1.66
CA LYS A 179 14.98 -31.92 -2.14
C LYS A 179 14.11 -31.06 -3.05
N TYR A 180 14.32 -29.72 -3.07
CA TYR A 180 13.56 -28.78 -3.86
C TYR A 180 14.39 -27.53 -4.21
N LYS A 181 13.87 -26.67 -5.10
CA LYS A 181 14.42 -25.38 -5.41
C LYS A 181 13.75 -24.28 -4.60
N SER A 182 14.52 -23.27 -4.19
CA SER A 182 14.05 -22.00 -3.61
C SER A 182 14.23 -20.88 -4.61
N PHE A 183 13.36 -19.85 -4.57
CA PHE A 183 13.34 -18.76 -5.54
C PHE A 183 14.14 -17.55 -5.02
N TYR A 184 15.46 -17.65 -5.04
CA TYR A 184 16.36 -16.55 -4.73
C TYR A 184 17.68 -16.67 -5.49
N ASP A 185 18.35 -15.54 -5.68
CA ASP A 185 19.70 -15.50 -6.21
C ASP A 185 20.72 -15.98 -5.16
N PRO A 186 21.43 -17.10 -5.39
CA PRO A 186 22.43 -17.62 -4.46
C PRO A 186 23.60 -16.67 -4.21
N SER A 187 23.85 -15.70 -5.10
CA SER A 187 24.86 -14.66 -4.93
C SER A 187 24.44 -13.52 -3.99
N SER A 188 23.15 -13.43 -3.67
CA SER A 188 22.64 -12.43 -2.73
C SER A 188 23.21 -12.65 -1.34
N PRO A 189 23.51 -11.56 -0.58
CA PRO A 189 23.98 -11.69 0.81
C PRO A 189 23.01 -12.52 1.65
N GLU A 190 23.51 -13.33 2.58
CA GLU A 190 22.71 -14.27 3.38
C GLU A 190 21.57 -13.59 4.14
N GLU A 191 21.85 -12.39 4.68
CA GLU A 191 20.87 -11.62 5.44
C GLU A 191 20.03 -10.68 4.57
N SER A 192 20.16 -10.73 3.23
CA SER A 192 19.41 -9.84 2.34
C SER A 192 17.93 -10.25 2.24
N LEU A 193 17.05 -9.26 2.10
CA LEU A 193 15.63 -9.51 1.82
C LEU A 193 15.43 -10.25 0.49
N GLN A 194 16.30 -10.03 -0.51
CA GLN A 194 16.26 -10.73 -1.79
C GLN A 194 16.37 -12.25 -1.61
N LYS A 195 17.26 -12.70 -0.72
CA LYS A 195 17.44 -14.13 -0.43
C LYS A 195 16.30 -14.71 0.39
N LYS A 196 15.78 -13.94 1.32
CA LYS A 196 14.77 -14.40 2.28
C LYS A 196 13.34 -14.10 1.86
N TRP A 197 13.11 -13.47 0.69
CA TRP A 197 11.80 -12.93 0.33
C TRP A 197 10.72 -14.01 0.18
N TRP A 198 10.99 -15.02 -0.65
CA TRP A 198 10.03 -16.05 -0.98
C TRP A 198 10.20 -17.32 -0.17
N CYS A 199 9.08 -17.88 0.27
CA CYS A 199 8.99 -19.20 0.89
C CYS A 199 7.78 -19.97 0.38
N ASN A 200 7.74 -21.26 0.70
CA ASN A 200 6.68 -22.19 0.32
C ASN A 200 6.63 -23.38 1.30
N GLY A 201 5.63 -24.23 1.15
CA GLY A 201 5.43 -25.40 2.00
C GLY A 201 6.30 -26.64 1.67
N ASN A 202 7.28 -26.52 0.76
CA ASN A 202 8.12 -27.65 0.36
C ASN A 202 8.90 -28.28 1.52
N ALA A 203 9.32 -27.50 2.51
CA ALA A 203 10.01 -28.02 3.69
C ALA A 203 9.17 -29.09 4.41
N GLY A 204 7.86 -28.89 4.50
CA GLY A 204 6.91 -29.87 5.03
C GLY A 204 6.61 -31.00 4.06
N SER A 205 6.18 -30.69 2.84
CA SER A 205 5.69 -31.69 1.87
C SER A 205 6.80 -32.65 1.40
N THR A 206 8.03 -32.17 1.23
CA THR A 206 9.17 -33.02 0.80
C THR A 206 9.85 -33.77 1.93
N SER A 207 9.37 -33.63 3.17
CA SER A 207 9.91 -34.44 4.31
C SER A 207 9.87 -35.94 4.03
N VAL A 208 8.83 -36.41 3.34
CA VAL A 208 8.60 -37.80 2.96
C VAL A 208 9.08 -38.15 1.54
N GLY A 209 9.65 -37.21 0.79
CA GLY A 209 10.24 -37.47 -0.54
C GLY A 209 10.19 -36.21 -1.44
N SER A 210 11.23 -36.01 -2.26
CA SER A 210 11.34 -34.88 -3.17
C SER A 210 10.22 -34.83 -4.24
N GLN A 211 9.61 -35.95 -4.58
CA GLN A 211 8.49 -36.02 -5.52
C GLN A 211 7.23 -35.29 -5.01
N TYR A 212 7.16 -34.95 -3.73
CA TYR A 212 6.06 -34.23 -3.14
C TYR A 212 6.30 -32.70 -3.07
N ALA A 213 7.25 -32.17 -3.87
CA ALA A 213 7.40 -30.73 -4.01
C ALA A 213 6.11 -30.11 -4.56
N ILE A 214 5.60 -29.10 -3.85
CA ILE A 214 4.36 -28.37 -4.17
C ILE A 214 4.61 -27.00 -4.79
N CYS A 215 5.86 -26.57 -4.85
CA CYS A 215 6.31 -25.33 -5.47
C CYS A 215 7.66 -25.61 -6.16
N TYR A 216 7.74 -25.37 -7.46
CA TYR A 216 8.93 -25.66 -8.26
C TYR A 216 9.01 -24.78 -9.50
N PRO A 217 10.24 -24.55 -10.06
CA PRO A 217 10.40 -23.86 -11.33
C PRO A 217 9.92 -24.74 -12.49
N ASP A 218 9.24 -24.16 -13.47
CA ASP A 218 8.79 -24.84 -14.68
C ASP A 218 9.36 -24.13 -15.91
N ALA A 219 10.37 -24.74 -16.52
CA ALA A 219 10.99 -24.25 -17.75
C ALA A 219 10.25 -24.72 -19.03
N SER A 220 9.18 -25.50 -18.89
CA SER A 220 8.38 -25.95 -20.03
C SER A 220 7.12 -25.11 -20.25
N ASP A 221 6.68 -24.36 -19.24
CA ASP A 221 5.47 -23.55 -19.29
C ASP A 221 5.71 -22.21 -18.56
N PHE A 222 6.05 -21.17 -19.30
CA PHE A 222 6.37 -19.83 -18.80
C PHE A 222 5.87 -18.77 -19.78
N LYS A 223 5.77 -17.53 -19.32
CA LYS A 223 5.29 -16.39 -20.12
C LYS A 223 6.42 -15.46 -20.49
N GLU A 224 7.33 -15.19 -19.58
CA GLU A 224 8.48 -14.32 -19.76
C GLU A 224 9.76 -15.05 -19.35
N GLY A 225 10.92 -14.59 -19.86
CA GLY A 225 12.21 -15.16 -19.48
C GLY A 225 12.42 -16.61 -19.92
N SER A 226 12.74 -17.51 -18.98
CA SER A 226 13.13 -18.89 -19.23
C SER A 226 12.39 -19.94 -18.39
N GLN A 227 11.69 -19.50 -17.35
CA GLN A 227 10.89 -20.37 -16.48
C GLN A 227 9.86 -19.56 -15.69
N SER A 228 8.81 -20.22 -15.25
CA SER A 228 7.84 -19.71 -14.29
C SER A 228 7.93 -20.43 -12.95
N VAL A 229 7.16 -20.02 -11.94
CA VAL A 229 6.91 -20.82 -10.76
C VAL A 229 5.60 -21.59 -10.92
N CYS A 230 5.64 -22.90 -10.71
CA CYS A 230 4.46 -23.77 -10.65
C CYS A 230 4.16 -24.15 -9.20
N LEU A 231 2.96 -23.83 -8.76
CA LEU A 231 2.37 -24.26 -7.48
C LEU A 231 1.45 -25.43 -7.77
N GLN A 232 1.74 -26.60 -7.23
CA GLN A 232 0.94 -27.79 -7.45
C GLN A 232 0.44 -28.39 -6.14
N SER A 233 -0.86 -28.43 -5.97
CA SER A 233 -1.51 -29.10 -4.85
C SER A 233 -1.36 -30.63 -4.98
N ARG A 234 -1.06 -31.30 -3.88
CA ARG A 234 -0.78 -32.74 -3.85
C ARG A 234 -1.32 -33.40 -2.61
N ASN A 235 -1.75 -34.65 -2.78
CA ASN A 235 -1.98 -35.55 -1.66
C ASN A 235 -0.63 -36.17 -1.26
N VAL A 236 -0.10 -35.75 -0.10
CA VAL A 236 1.18 -36.20 0.43
C VAL A 236 0.93 -37.30 1.42
N ILE A 237 0.97 -38.57 1.00
CA ILE A 237 0.78 -39.79 1.76
C ILE A 237 -0.27 -39.72 2.89
N VAL A 238 -0.08 -38.81 3.85
CA VAL A 238 -0.88 -38.69 5.07
C VAL A 238 -1.78 -37.47 5.10
N LYS A 239 -1.55 -36.46 4.22
CA LYS A 239 -2.29 -35.19 4.22
C LYS A 239 -2.22 -34.47 2.88
N PHE A 240 -3.25 -33.72 2.56
CA PHE A 240 -3.25 -32.81 1.43
C PHE A 240 -2.32 -31.60 1.71
N ALA A 241 -1.54 -31.20 0.72
CA ALA A 241 -0.70 -30.01 0.74
C ALA A 241 -1.02 -29.14 -0.46
N ALA A 242 -1.56 -27.97 -0.25
CA ALA A 242 -1.80 -26.99 -1.30
C ALA A 242 -0.48 -26.45 -1.85
N GLY A 243 -0.36 -26.38 -3.19
CA GLY A 243 0.72 -25.64 -3.84
C GLY A 243 0.68 -24.18 -3.42
N ASN A 244 1.77 -23.65 -2.85
CA ASN A 244 1.80 -22.31 -2.32
C ASN A 244 3.15 -21.62 -2.50
N LEU A 245 3.12 -20.30 -2.56
CA LEU A 245 4.27 -19.40 -2.55
C LEU A 245 3.87 -18.14 -1.78
N PHE A 246 4.72 -17.66 -0.88
CA PHE A 246 4.42 -16.48 -0.08
C PHE A 246 5.67 -15.69 0.32
N SER A 247 5.49 -14.41 0.60
CA SER A 247 6.51 -13.58 1.24
C SER A 247 6.55 -13.89 2.73
N GLY A 248 7.66 -14.49 3.19
CA GLY A 248 7.76 -14.97 4.57
C GLY A 248 8.75 -16.12 4.73
N HIS A 249 8.57 -16.94 5.77
CA HIS A 249 9.37 -18.15 5.96
C HIS A 249 8.52 -19.28 6.55
N PHE A 250 9.01 -20.50 6.34
CA PHE A 250 8.45 -21.70 6.95
C PHE A 250 9.01 -21.84 8.37
N GLY A 251 8.17 -22.15 9.33
CA GLY A 251 8.60 -22.41 10.70
C GLY A 251 8.94 -23.89 10.89
N GLU A 252 8.00 -24.67 11.37
CA GLU A 252 8.20 -26.08 11.67
C GLU A 252 6.99 -26.93 11.28
N THR A 253 7.22 -28.23 11.11
CA THR A 253 6.15 -29.20 10.97
C THR A 253 5.63 -29.61 12.34
N ILE A 254 4.31 -29.72 12.49
CA ILE A 254 3.63 -30.21 13.71
C ILE A 254 3.28 -31.66 13.50
N GLY A 255 4.28 -32.54 13.56
CA GLY A 255 4.14 -33.96 13.24
C GLY A 255 3.51 -34.17 11.86
N THR A 256 2.43 -34.98 11.78
CA THR A 256 1.63 -35.19 10.57
C THR A 256 0.38 -34.29 10.51
N LYS A 257 0.18 -33.41 11.50
CA LYS A 257 -1.06 -32.61 11.63
C LYS A 257 -1.03 -31.30 10.84
N GLY A 258 0.14 -30.74 10.63
CA GLY A 258 0.27 -29.46 9.94
C GLY A 258 1.64 -28.83 10.14
N GLY A 259 1.70 -27.51 10.08
CA GLY A 259 2.92 -26.73 10.27
C GLY A 259 2.67 -25.29 10.66
N THR A 260 3.73 -24.58 10.94
CA THR A 260 3.70 -23.14 11.16
C THR A 260 4.35 -22.41 9.99
N VAL A 261 3.74 -21.33 9.58
CA VAL A 261 4.26 -20.43 8.55
C VAL A 261 4.23 -18.98 9.07
N PHE A 262 5.18 -18.19 8.65
CA PHE A 262 5.33 -16.81 9.06
C PHE A 262 5.25 -15.92 7.81
N PHE A 263 4.24 -15.07 7.78
CA PHE A 263 3.97 -14.19 6.65
C PHE A 263 4.48 -12.78 6.90
N GLY A 264 4.89 -12.14 5.82
CA GLY A 264 5.32 -10.76 5.76
C GLY A 264 6.80 -10.59 5.47
N ARG A 265 7.10 -9.42 4.88
CA ARG A 265 8.45 -8.91 4.71
C ARG A 265 8.47 -7.40 4.98
N PRO A 266 9.53 -6.84 5.56
CA PRO A 266 9.66 -5.40 5.77
C PRO A 266 9.45 -4.63 4.46
N PHE A 267 8.52 -3.68 4.49
CA PHE A 267 8.13 -2.92 3.31
C PHE A 267 7.40 -1.64 3.70
N THR A 268 7.83 -0.50 3.18
CA THR A 268 7.30 0.82 3.54
C THR A 268 6.68 1.60 2.38
N ALA A 269 6.84 1.12 1.14
CA ALA A 269 6.27 1.77 -0.03
C ALA A 269 4.76 1.48 -0.18
N ARG A 270 4.10 2.26 -0.99
CA ARG A 270 2.64 2.23 -1.18
C ARG A 270 2.28 1.92 -2.65
N PRO A 271 2.39 0.66 -3.12
CA PRO A 271 1.95 0.28 -4.45
C PRO A 271 0.42 0.37 -4.57
N THR A 272 -0.07 0.67 -5.76
CA THR A 272 -1.51 0.77 -6.08
C THR A 272 -2.08 -0.54 -6.64
N ALA A 273 -1.22 -1.43 -7.16
CA ALA A 273 -1.64 -2.75 -7.62
C ALA A 273 -0.50 -3.77 -7.60
N LEU A 274 -0.87 -5.06 -7.62
CA LEU A 274 0.00 -6.19 -7.94
C LEU A 274 -0.36 -6.69 -9.34
N ARG A 275 0.60 -6.76 -10.28
CA ARG A 275 0.41 -7.25 -11.64
C ARG A 275 1.27 -8.48 -11.86
N LEU A 276 0.73 -9.51 -12.51
CA LEU A 276 1.42 -10.76 -12.79
C LEU A 276 0.74 -11.52 -13.92
N TRP A 277 1.48 -12.41 -14.56
CA TRP A 277 0.93 -13.41 -15.44
C TRP A 277 0.54 -14.66 -14.66
N VAL A 278 -0.60 -15.25 -15.02
CA VAL A 278 -1.10 -16.46 -14.37
C VAL A 278 -1.69 -17.44 -15.38
N LYS A 279 -1.55 -18.72 -15.06
CA LYS A 279 -2.24 -19.83 -15.73
C LYS A 279 -2.70 -20.80 -14.65
N TYR A 280 -3.93 -21.30 -14.74
CA TYR A 280 -4.50 -22.17 -13.70
C TYR A 280 -5.26 -23.34 -14.28
N THR A 281 -4.99 -24.52 -13.72
CA THR A 281 -5.78 -25.74 -13.94
C THR A 281 -6.13 -26.33 -12.59
N GLY A 282 -7.36 -26.74 -12.42
CA GLY A 282 -7.85 -27.38 -11.18
C GLY A 282 -9.04 -28.27 -11.50
N GLY A 283 -9.64 -28.85 -10.47
CA GLY A 283 -10.76 -29.77 -10.60
C GLY A 283 -11.72 -29.66 -9.44
N ILE A 284 -12.50 -30.71 -9.26
CA ILE A 284 -13.42 -30.83 -8.11
C ILE A 284 -12.61 -31.23 -6.87
N ILE A 285 -12.85 -30.55 -5.75
CA ILE A 285 -12.21 -30.82 -4.47
C ILE A 285 -12.45 -32.29 -4.08
N ASP A 286 -11.38 -33.04 -3.97
CA ASP A 286 -11.35 -34.47 -3.61
C ASP A 286 -10.71 -34.72 -2.23
N CYS A 287 -9.98 -33.72 -1.70
CA CYS A 287 -9.38 -33.72 -0.37
C CYS A 287 -10.01 -32.61 0.47
N ALA A 288 -10.50 -32.91 1.66
CA ALA A 288 -10.98 -31.92 2.64
C ALA A 288 -11.01 -32.53 4.03
N GLU A 289 -10.58 -31.73 5.03
CA GLU A 289 -10.71 -32.06 6.43
C GLU A 289 -11.95 -31.42 7.09
N SER A 290 -12.24 -31.83 8.33
CA SER A 290 -13.32 -31.22 9.10
C SER A 290 -13.04 -29.78 9.45
N GLY A 291 -14.07 -28.92 9.44
CA GLY A 291 -13.94 -27.49 9.79
C GLY A 291 -13.66 -26.56 8.60
N VAL A 292 -13.49 -27.12 7.39
CA VAL A 292 -13.38 -26.29 6.18
C VAL A 292 -14.70 -25.55 5.91
N PRO A 293 -14.67 -24.29 5.44
CA PRO A 293 -15.87 -23.55 4.98
C PRO A 293 -16.64 -24.32 3.90
N ASP A 294 -17.94 -24.06 3.77
CA ASP A 294 -18.83 -24.78 2.84
C ASP A 294 -18.31 -24.84 1.41
N GLU A 295 -17.74 -23.74 0.90
CA GLU A 295 -17.18 -23.68 -0.45
C GLU A 295 -15.91 -24.55 -0.63
N GLY A 296 -15.21 -24.86 0.45
CA GLY A 296 -14.02 -25.73 0.46
C GLY A 296 -14.34 -27.21 0.65
N LYS A 297 -15.62 -27.61 0.72
CA LYS A 297 -16.01 -29.01 0.89
C LYS A 297 -15.84 -29.82 -0.39
N LYS A 298 -15.64 -31.13 -0.23
CA LYS A 298 -15.60 -32.11 -1.35
C LYS A 298 -16.83 -31.96 -2.24
N GLY A 299 -16.61 -32.02 -3.56
CA GLY A 299 -17.65 -31.89 -4.56
C GLY A 299 -17.80 -30.47 -5.11
N ASN A 300 -17.28 -29.44 -4.47
CA ASN A 300 -17.16 -28.11 -5.03
C ASN A 300 -15.94 -28.00 -5.96
N TYR A 301 -15.93 -27.00 -6.83
CA TYR A 301 -14.77 -26.69 -7.65
C TYR A 301 -13.66 -26.03 -6.82
N ASP A 302 -12.43 -26.49 -6.99
CA ASP A 302 -11.25 -25.85 -6.38
C ASP A 302 -11.00 -24.46 -7.00
N LYS A 303 -10.29 -23.61 -6.26
CA LYS A 303 -9.99 -22.23 -6.65
C LYS A 303 -8.56 -21.91 -6.31
N ALA A 304 -7.83 -21.25 -7.21
CA ALA A 304 -6.60 -20.60 -6.84
C ALA A 304 -6.86 -19.24 -6.19
N SER A 305 -5.97 -18.80 -5.32
CA SER A 305 -6.01 -17.45 -4.74
C SER A 305 -4.66 -16.77 -4.80
N ILE A 306 -4.69 -15.46 -5.06
CA ILE A 306 -3.53 -14.57 -5.03
C ILE A 306 -3.93 -13.38 -4.18
N LYS A 307 -3.18 -13.14 -3.11
CA LYS A 307 -3.45 -12.09 -2.13
C LYS A 307 -2.25 -11.18 -1.99
N VAL A 308 -2.51 -9.89 -1.85
CA VAL A 308 -1.53 -8.90 -1.45
C VAL A 308 -2.12 -8.08 -0.32
N ALA A 309 -1.33 -7.83 0.72
CA ALA A 309 -1.74 -6.99 1.84
C ALA A 309 -0.56 -6.15 2.34
N LEU A 310 -0.86 -4.93 2.73
CA LEU A 310 0.06 -4.01 3.38
C LEU A 310 -0.47 -3.73 4.78
N GLY A 311 0.39 -3.72 5.78
CA GLY A 311 -0.07 -3.54 7.15
C GLY A 311 1.02 -3.09 8.13
N VAL A 312 0.57 -2.86 9.35
CA VAL A 312 1.39 -2.49 10.52
C VAL A 312 1.30 -3.57 11.60
N TRP A 313 1.43 -4.81 11.18
CA TRP A 313 1.28 -5.96 12.10
C TRP A 313 2.37 -5.96 13.17
N ASN A 314 1.95 -5.99 14.43
CA ASN A 314 2.85 -6.15 15.56
C ASN A 314 3.15 -7.64 15.77
N TYR A 315 4.38 -8.07 15.52
CA TYR A 315 4.77 -9.47 15.60
C TYR A 315 4.46 -10.14 16.96
N ARG A 316 4.49 -9.37 18.07
CA ARG A 316 4.13 -9.90 19.41
C ARG A 316 2.65 -10.23 19.52
N LYS A 317 1.78 -9.45 18.83
CA LYS A 317 0.33 -9.71 18.80
C LYS A 317 -0.01 -10.88 17.88
N TYR A 318 0.63 -10.93 16.70
CA TYR A 318 0.37 -11.94 15.70
C TYR A 318 1.28 -13.18 15.79
N GLY A 319 2.12 -13.27 16.84
CA GLY A 319 2.92 -14.46 17.16
C GLY A 319 4.12 -14.70 16.26
N GLY A 320 4.44 -13.77 15.36
CA GLY A 320 5.55 -13.89 14.41
C GLY A 320 6.88 -13.34 14.95
N ASP A 321 7.71 -12.87 14.06
CA ASP A 321 8.98 -12.19 14.31
C ASP A 321 9.04 -10.82 13.62
N PRO A 322 10.11 -10.00 13.85
CA PRO A 322 10.20 -8.68 13.27
C PRO A 322 10.16 -8.63 11.74
N ASP A 323 10.65 -9.65 11.04
CA ASP A 323 10.69 -9.71 9.57
C ASP A 323 9.43 -10.32 8.98
N SER A 324 8.74 -11.21 9.74
CA SER A 324 7.53 -11.90 9.32
C SER A 324 6.52 -11.93 10.48
N PRO A 325 5.76 -10.84 10.66
CA PRO A 325 5.01 -10.60 11.89
C PRO A 325 3.81 -11.52 12.11
N VAL A 326 3.26 -12.13 11.04
CA VAL A 326 2.03 -12.91 11.12
C VAL A 326 2.33 -14.40 11.08
N LYS A 327 2.20 -15.07 12.24
CA LYS A 327 2.34 -16.52 12.36
C LYS A 327 0.99 -17.20 12.17
N VAL A 328 0.93 -18.13 11.23
CA VAL A 328 -0.20 -19.04 11.03
C VAL A 328 0.20 -20.44 11.43
N ASN A 329 -0.61 -21.04 12.29
CA ASN A 329 -0.54 -22.45 12.67
C ASN A 329 -1.70 -23.18 12.00
N THR A 330 -1.42 -24.03 11.01
CA THR A 330 -2.46 -24.74 10.25
C THR A 330 -3.27 -25.78 11.07
N THR A 331 -2.89 -26.00 12.34
CA THR A 331 -3.68 -26.82 13.28
C THR A 331 -4.58 -25.97 14.20
N ASP A 332 -4.53 -24.64 14.08
CA ASP A 332 -5.28 -23.71 14.90
C ASP A 332 -5.85 -22.55 14.04
N VAL A 333 -7.11 -22.69 13.66
CA VAL A 333 -7.81 -21.71 12.81
C VAL A 333 -7.92 -20.30 13.44
N SER A 334 -7.74 -20.17 14.75
CA SER A 334 -7.75 -18.87 15.42
C SER A 334 -6.55 -18.00 15.04
N THR A 335 -5.51 -18.60 14.46
CA THR A 335 -4.31 -17.91 13.96
C THR A 335 -4.46 -17.42 12.52
N PHE A 336 -5.54 -17.79 11.82
CA PHE A 336 -5.77 -17.38 10.44
C PHE A 336 -6.21 -15.91 10.39
N VAL A 337 -5.59 -15.14 9.50
CA VAL A 337 -5.84 -13.71 9.36
C VAL A 337 -6.59 -13.46 8.05
N ASP A 338 -7.75 -12.84 8.17
CA ASP A 338 -8.44 -12.26 7.03
C ASP A 338 -7.95 -10.83 6.82
N TYR A 339 -7.07 -10.63 5.86
CA TYR A 339 -6.47 -9.33 5.57
C TYR A 339 -7.50 -8.28 5.11
N ASN A 340 -8.70 -8.67 4.70
CA ASN A 340 -9.75 -7.72 4.31
C ASN A 340 -10.45 -7.10 5.52
N THR A 341 -10.41 -7.74 6.68
CA THR A 341 -11.10 -7.28 7.89
C THR A 341 -10.18 -7.02 9.06
N ASP A 342 -8.93 -7.51 9.03
CA ASP A 342 -7.94 -7.31 10.08
C ASP A 342 -7.61 -5.83 10.29
N GLU A 343 -7.59 -5.37 11.54
CA GLU A 343 -7.40 -3.96 11.91
C GLU A 343 -6.00 -3.40 11.64
N SER A 344 -4.98 -4.28 11.58
CA SER A 344 -3.59 -3.89 11.30
C SER A 344 -3.28 -3.87 9.80
N THR A 345 -4.19 -4.37 8.96
CA THR A 345 -4.10 -4.26 7.51
C THR A 345 -4.56 -2.88 7.05
N ILE A 346 -3.71 -2.13 6.39
CA ILE A 346 -4.01 -0.79 5.87
C ILE A 346 -4.48 -0.80 4.42
N ALA A 347 -4.05 -1.81 3.65
CA ALA A 347 -4.47 -2.00 2.27
C ALA A 347 -4.42 -3.48 1.88
N SER A 348 -5.30 -3.91 1.00
CA SER A 348 -5.34 -5.30 0.52
C SER A 348 -5.93 -5.41 -0.88
N GLY A 349 -5.58 -6.49 -1.57
CA GLY A 349 -6.16 -6.91 -2.83
C GLY A 349 -6.13 -8.42 -2.97
N GLU A 350 -7.11 -8.98 -3.67
CA GLU A 350 -7.23 -10.42 -3.89
C GLU A 350 -7.73 -10.73 -5.29
N ARG A 351 -7.21 -11.82 -5.85
CA ARG A 351 -7.72 -12.44 -7.06
C ARG A 351 -7.98 -13.93 -6.81
N ILE A 352 -9.23 -14.33 -6.99
CA ILE A 352 -9.64 -15.73 -6.97
C ILE A 352 -9.83 -16.20 -8.42
N ILE A 353 -9.30 -17.38 -8.76
CA ILE A 353 -9.42 -18.00 -10.07
C ILE A 353 -10.12 -19.36 -9.89
N PRO A 354 -11.35 -19.53 -10.40
CA PRO A 354 -12.10 -20.79 -10.29
C PRO A 354 -11.54 -21.85 -11.23
N SER A 355 -11.75 -23.14 -10.91
CA SER A 355 -11.38 -24.26 -11.77
C SER A 355 -12.52 -24.77 -12.68
N ASP A 356 -13.72 -24.20 -12.57
CA ASP A 356 -14.89 -24.57 -13.35
C ASP A 356 -14.85 -24.03 -14.79
N GLY A 357 -15.98 -24.13 -15.50
CA GLY A 357 -16.09 -23.66 -16.88
C GLY A 357 -15.87 -22.17 -17.07
N SER A 358 -15.95 -21.37 -16.00
CA SER A 358 -15.74 -19.92 -16.01
C SER A 358 -14.27 -19.50 -15.82
N ASN A 359 -13.34 -20.46 -15.67
CA ASN A 359 -11.90 -20.18 -15.50
C ASN A 359 -11.37 -19.31 -16.66
N PRO A 360 -10.96 -18.04 -16.40
CA PRO A 360 -10.40 -17.18 -17.41
C PRO A 360 -8.94 -17.48 -17.73
N ALA A 361 -8.24 -18.21 -16.84
CA ALA A 361 -6.81 -18.46 -16.88
C ALA A 361 -6.46 -19.90 -17.32
N LYS A 362 -7.25 -20.50 -18.21
CA LYS A 362 -6.91 -21.81 -18.84
C LYS A 362 -5.62 -21.74 -19.66
N ASP A 363 -5.36 -20.56 -20.26
CA ASP A 363 -4.10 -20.15 -20.83
C ASP A 363 -3.55 -18.95 -20.06
N TRP A 364 -2.31 -18.54 -20.36
CA TRP A 364 -1.67 -17.40 -19.72
C TRP A 364 -2.47 -16.11 -19.92
N ILE A 365 -2.87 -15.49 -18.83
CA ILE A 365 -3.45 -14.15 -18.80
C ILE A 365 -2.66 -13.25 -17.86
N GLN A 366 -2.58 -11.96 -18.17
CA GLN A 366 -2.10 -10.96 -17.23
C GLN A 366 -3.25 -10.51 -16.35
N VAL A 367 -3.03 -10.49 -15.05
CA VAL A 367 -3.98 -9.97 -14.08
C VAL A 367 -3.36 -8.79 -13.34
N THR A 368 -4.16 -7.77 -13.12
CA THR A 368 -3.84 -6.64 -12.24
C THR A 368 -4.79 -6.70 -11.05
N ILE A 369 -4.25 -6.76 -9.87
CA ILE A 369 -4.99 -6.84 -8.60
C ILE A 369 -4.85 -5.46 -7.95
N PRO A 370 -5.90 -4.60 -7.95
CA PRO A 370 -5.88 -3.34 -7.24
C PRO A 370 -5.61 -3.57 -5.76
N ILE A 371 -4.88 -2.65 -5.14
CA ILE A 371 -4.63 -2.64 -3.71
C ILE A 371 -5.47 -1.52 -3.11
N ASP A 372 -6.56 -1.90 -2.45
CA ASP A 372 -7.52 -0.97 -1.89
C ASP A 372 -7.06 -0.47 -0.52
N TYR A 373 -6.76 0.80 -0.42
CA TYR A 373 -6.29 1.46 0.81
C TYR A 373 -7.47 1.86 1.69
N ARG A 374 -7.61 1.21 2.84
CA ARG A 374 -8.54 1.60 3.92
C ARG A 374 -7.99 2.72 4.78
N ASN A 375 -6.66 2.86 4.83
CA ASN A 375 -5.97 3.92 5.54
C ASN A 375 -4.82 4.47 4.68
N LYS A 376 -4.97 5.73 4.24
CA LYS A 376 -3.97 6.45 3.43
C LYS A 376 -3.03 7.32 4.27
N THR A 377 -3.28 7.43 5.58
CA THR A 377 -2.52 8.28 6.51
C THR A 377 -1.58 7.49 7.42
N THR A 378 -1.27 6.25 7.03
CA THR A 378 -0.33 5.37 7.73
C THR A 378 0.55 4.67 6.70
N TYR A 379 1.85 4.71 6.90
CA TYR A 379 2.77 3.92 6.07
C TYR A 379 2.78 2.46 6.51
N PRO A 380 2.84 1.51 5.57
CA PRO A 380 3.01 0.11 5.92
C PRO A 380 4.39 -0.12 6.55
N THR A 381 4.50 -1.15 7.36
CA THR A 381 5.77 -1.69 7.83
C THR A 381 6.12 -3.00 7.15
N HIS A 382 5.11 -3.69 6.63
CA HIS A 382 5.27 -4.99 5.97
C HIS A 382 4.31 -5.14 4.78
N ILE A 383 4.73 -6.00 3.85
CA ILE A 383 3.90 -6.52 2.77
C ILE A 383 3.76 -8.04 2.92
N ILE A 384 2.58 -8.55 2.64
CA ILE A 384 2.30 -9.98 2.48
C ILE A 384 1.82 -10.20 1.05
N ILE A 385 2.51 -11.08 0.32
CA ILE A 385 2.04 -11.63 -0.94
C ILE A 385 1.90 -13.13 -0.72
N SER A 386 0.74 -13.69 -1.02
CA SER A 386 0.46 -15.11 -0.85
C SER A 386 -0.30 -15.64 -2.05
N CYS A 387 0.20 -16.74 -2.64
CA CYS A 387 -0.38 -17.40 -3.78
C CYS A 387 -0.61 -18.88 -3.44
N ALA A 388 -1.77 -19.40 -3.78
CA ALA A 388 -2.13 -20.80 -3.52
C ALA A 388 -2.88 -21.39 -4.72
N ALA A 389 -2.50 -22.61 -5.13
CA ALA A 389 -3.21 -23.36 -6.16
C ALA A 389 -4.55 -23.94 -5.66
N SER A 390 -4.71 -24.04 -4.33
CA SER A 390 -5.97 -24.41 -3.65
C SER A 390 -6.22 -23.43 -2.52
N MET A 391 -7.25 -22.63 -2.63
CA MET A 391 -7.58 -21.50 -1.74
C MET A 391 -7.78 -21.93 -0.27
N TYR A 392 -8.31 -23.13 -0.07
CA TYR A 392 -8.58 -23.69 1.27
C TYR A 392 -7.44 -24.59 1.77
N GLY A 393 -6.22 -24.37 1.27
CA GLY A 393 -5.03 -25.15 1.63
C GLY A 393 -4.70 -25.16 3.12
N ASP A 394 -4.95 -24.06 3.82
CA ASP A 394 -4.75 -23.96 5.27
C ASP A 394 -5.70 -24.88 6.06
N TYR A 395 -6.83 -25.29 5.46
CA TYR A 395 -7.76 -26.30 5.95
C TYR A 395 -7.48 -27.69 5.37
N PHE A 396 -6.34 -27.90 4.69
CA PHE A 396 -6.00 -29.15 3.99
C PHE A 396 -7.08 -29.59 2.99
N SER A 397 -7.67 -28.62 2.31
CA SER A 397 -8.71 -28.84 1.31
C SER A 397 -8.32 -28.32 -0.04
N GLY A 398 -8.63 -29.09 -1.09
CA GLY A 398 -8.39 -28.80 -2.49
C GLY A 398 -8.52 -30.00 -3.38
N HIS A 399 -8.14 -29.84 -4.65
CA HIS A 399 -8.08 -30.91 -5.63
C HIS A 399 -6.62 -31.38 -5.81
N ASP A 400 -6.39 -32.70 -5.70
CA ASP A 400 -5.09 -33.32 -5.97
C ASP A 400 -4.71 -33.12 -7.44
N GLY A 401 -3.70 -32.29 -7.68
CA GLY A 401 -3.25 -31.93 -9.03
C GLY A 401 -3.64 -30.53 -9.50
N SER A 402 -4.37 -29.73 -8.73
CA SER A 402 -4.53 -28.29 -9.05
C SER A 402 -3.18 -27.60 -9.21
N LYS A 403 -3.01 -26.83 -10.30
CA LYS A 403 -1.78 -26.11 -10.61
C LYS A 403 -2.04 -24.66 -10.92
N LEU A 404 -1.27 -23.79 -10.26
CA LEU A 404 -1.18 -22.35 -10.56
C LEU A 404 0.24 -22.04 -11.00
N TRP A 405 0.40 -21.59 -12.25
CA TRP A 405 1.65 -21.02 -12.72
C TRP A 405 1.60 -19.50 -12.57
N ILE A 406 2.71 -18.93 -12.16
CA ILE A 406 2.88 -17.49 -11.93
C ILE A 406 4.18 -17.04 -12.58
N ASP A 407 4.15 -15.87 -13.22
CA ASP A 407 5.29 -15.28 -13.91
C ASP A 407 5.20 -13.75 -13.92
N GLY A 408 6.32 -13.05 -14.08
CA GLY A 408 6.38 -11.60 -14.29
C GLY A 408 5.64 -10.79 -13.22
N MET A 409 5.81 -11.12 -11.94
CA MET A 409 5.16 -10.42 -10.82
C MET A 409 5.82 -9.08 -10.53
N GLU A 410 5.03 -8.02 -10.52
CA GLU A 410 5.49 -6.66 -10.26
C GLU A 410 4.48 -5.86 -9.41
N LEU A 411 5.00 -4.89 -8.65
CA LEU A 411 4.20 -3.90 -7.95
C LEU A 411 4.06 -2.64 -8.82
N ILE A 412 2.85 -2.12 -8.92
CA ILE A 412 2.51 -0.93 -9.70
C ILE A 412 2.35 0.27 -8.77
N TYR A 413 2.83 1.44 -9.23
CA TYR A 413 2.87 2.70 -8.48
C TYR A 413 2.33 3.84 -9.35
N GLU A 414 1.04 3.81 -9.62
CA GLU A 414 0.35 4.84 -10.43
C GLU A 414 -0.46 5.81 -9.58
#